data_363b0fb8ad1a2415e70535ef483b0786
#
_entry.id   363b0fb8ad1a2415e70535ef483b0786
#
_cell.length_a   1.000
_cell.length_b   1.000
_cell.length_c   1.000
_cell.angle_alpha   90.00
_cell.angle_beta   90.00
_cell.angle_gamma   90.00
#
_symmetry.space_group_name_H-M   'P 1'
#
loop_
_entity.id
_entity.type
_entity.pdbx_description
1 polymer ?
#
loop_
_entity_poly.entity_id
_entity_poly.type
_entity_poly.pdbx_seq_one_letter_code
_entity_poly.pdbx_strand_id
1 'polypeptide(L)'
;MILLGALLGLGTARAEGVEEVGKADAAAHNDTEKKETKKSRFTIGGYGEAVYSRNFYSDSYLRYTSAAAHKDEKHSRFDLPHVVLMLGYDFGKGWSFGTEIEFEHGGTESAIEIEEEEGGEYESEIERGGEVALEQFWIQKSFCPQFNIRLGHIIVPVGATNAHHLPTEFFGVYRPEGENTIFPCTWHETGVSLWGQTGDWRYEALLIAGLDSERFGRKGWIHDGSASPYEFKIANSLAGAFRIDNYSIKGLRLSVSGYAGNSFHNTLKTPSSSYDNVKGTVLIGAFDFHFDRWNWVARGNFDYGHLSDSDVITAYNMDGTNTSPSPKQSVGSAALAAGIEVGYNIFSQINKLHQQGQKFYLFGRYDYYDSMYDTAPSIVDFQYCGRHRVAVGMNYYPIKDIVLKGEYSIGLLKSRYNNEPSLSFGVAYAGLFNL
;
A
#
# COMPACT_ATOMS: atom_id res chain seq x y z
N MET A 1 -5.92 23.33 10.34
CA MET A 1 -6.32 21.91 10.27
C MET A 1 -6.27 21.33 8.86
N ILE A 2 -6.25 22.12 7.81
CA ILE A 2 -6.20 21.68 6.40
C ILE A 2 -4.77 21.28 5.95
N LEU A 3 -3.72 21.83 6.57
CA LEU A 3 -2.32 21.51 6.18
C LEU A 3 -1.81 20.15 6.68
N LEU A 4 -2.41 19.59 7.74
CA LEU A 4 -1.94 18.34 8.35
C LEU A 4 -2.37 17.09 7.56
N GLY A 5 -3.56 17.13 6.95
CA GLY A 5 -4.04 16.02 6.11
C GLY A 5 -3.27 15.84 4.80
N ALA A 6 -2.59 16.90 4.35
CA ALA A 6 -1.78 16.85 3.14
C ALA A 6 -0.37 16.26 3.36
N LEU A 7 0.11 16.23 4.61
CA LEU A 7 1.40 15.62 4.94
C LEU A 7 1.36 14.09 4.85
N LEU A 8 0.24 13.49 5.21
CA LEU A 8 0.13 12.04 5.41
C LEU A 8 -0.69 11.33 4.34
N GLY A 9 -1.22 12.03 3.33
CA GLY A 9 -2.24 11.42 2.48
C GLY A 9 -3.53 11.07 3.22
N LEU A 10 -3.63 11.41 4.50
CA LEU A 10 -4.80 11.18 5.34
C LEU A 10 -5.95 12.04 4.81
N GLY A 11 -6.90 11.39 4.16
CA GLY A 11 -8.18 11.99 3.87
C GLY A 11 -8.79 12.48 5.18
N THR A 12 -8.95 13.79 5.33
CA THR A 12 -9.65 14.35 6.47
C THR A 12 -11.10 13.90 6.40
N ALA A 13 -11.44 12.80 7.07
CA ALA A 13 -12.80 12.57 7.50
C ALA A 13 -13.13 13.72 8.47
N ARG A 14 -13.89 14.67 7.99
CA ARG A 14 -14.39 15.82 8.76
C ARG A 14 -15.42 15.29 9.75
N ALA A 15 -14.97 14.97 10.97
CA ALA A 15 -15.87 14.71 12.08
C ALA A 15 -16.45 16.06 12.53
N GLU A 16 -17.59 16.43 11.98
CA GLU A 16 -18.45 17.47 12.55
C GLU A 16 -19.61 16.82 13.28
N GLY A 17 -19.47 16.74 14.59
CA GLY A 17 -20.59 16.75 15.50
C GLY A 17 -20.64 18.12 16.17
N VAL A 18 -21.44 19.04 15.67
CA VAL A 18 -21.81 20.26 16.38
C VAL A 18 -23.33 20.26 16.48
N GLU A 19 -23.80 19.99 17.68
CA GLU A 19 -25.16 20.33 18.08
C GLU A 19 -25.28 21.87 18.24
N GLU A 20 -26.27 22.44 17.58
CA GLU A 20 -26.76 23.78 17.88
C GLU A 20 -27.37 23.83 19.28
N VAL A 21 -26.84 24.65 20.14
CA VAL A 21 -27.56 25.14 21.33
C VAL A 21 -27.67 26.67 21.26
N GLY A 22 -28.87 27.10 21.52
CA GLY A 22 -29.52 28.35 21.32
C GLY A 22 -28.80 29.59 21.82
N LYS A 23 -29.27 30.70 21.23
CA LYS A 23 -29.07 32.10 21.60
C LYS A 23 -29.53 32.42 23.00
N ALA A 24 -28.73 33.17 23.77
CA ALA A 24 -29.17 34.24 24.62
C ALA A 24 -28.00 35.12 25.11
N ASP A 25 -28.01 36.35 24.75
CA ASP A 25 -27.78 37.61 25.47
C ASP A 25 -26.49 37.95 26.25
N ALA A 26 -25.95 39.10 25.81
CA ALA A 26 -25.49 40.26 26.57
C ALA A 26 -24.09 40.28 27.20
N ALA A 27 -23.25 41.08 26.57
CA ALA A 27 -22.32 42.08 27.11
C ALA A 27 -21.65 41.81 28.47
N ALA A 28 -20.35 41.54 28.41
CA ALA A 28 -19.34 42.09 29.31
C ALA A 28 -17.99 42.11 28.62
N HIS A 29 -17.43 43.28 28.45
CA HIS A 29 -16.03 43.52 28.10
C HIS A 29 -15.14 42.80 29.12
N ASN A 30 -14.35 41.88 28.66
CA ASN A 30 -13.09 41.48 29.31
C ASN A 30 -12.10 41.24 28.19
N ASP A 31 -11.16 42.18 28.05
CA ASP A 31 -9.91 42.00 27.31
C ASP A 31 -9.12 40.87 27.99
N THR A 32 -9.34 39.67 27.54
CA THR A 32 -8.43 38.53 27.74
C THR A 32 -7.73 38.33 26.42
N GLU A 33 -6.47 38.78 26.32
CA GLU A 33 -5.54 38.42 25.26
C GLU A 33 -5.65 36.90 25.05
N LYS A 34 -6.31 36.52 23.95
CA LYS A 34 -6.16 35.15 23.43
C LYS A 34 -4.69 34.98 23.06
N LYS A 35 -3.92 34.35 23.94
CA LYS A 35 -2.65 33.77 23.58
C LYS A 35 -2.92 32.82 22.40
N GLU A 36 -2.63 33.29 21.18
CA GLU A 36 -2.47 32.40 20.04
C GLU A 36 -1.39 31.41 20.44
N THR A 37 -1.80 30.18 20.71
CA THR A 37 -0.88 29.07 20.87
C THR A 37 -0.14 28.96 19.53
N LYS A 38 1.13 29.38 19.51
CA LYS A 38 2.00 29.23 18.35
C LYS A 38 1.99 27.75 17.96
N LYS A 39 1.33 27.43 16.86
CA LYS A 39 1.28 26.08 16.31
C LYS A 39 2.74 25.65 16.04
N SER A 40 3.14 24.49 16.58
CA SER A 40 4.46 23.94 16.30
C SER A 40 4.65 23.84 14.79
N ARG A 41 5.82 24.23 14.31
CA ARG A 41 6.22 24.05 12.91
C ARG A 41 6.71 22.64 12.62
N PHE A 42 6.99 21.88 13.66
CA PHE A 42 7.50 20.55 13.60
C PHE A 42 6.36 19.55 13.80
N THR A 43 6.31 18.50 12.99
CA THR A 43 5.38 17.40 13.08
C THR A 43 6.16 16.12 13.24
N ILE A 44 5.81 15.32 14.26
CA ILE A 44 6.33 13.97 14.45
C ILE A 44 5.12 13.03 14.54
N GLY A 45 5.25 11.87 13.95
CA GLY A 45 4.26 10.82 14.01
C GLY A 45 4.84 9.50 13.57
N GLY A 46 3.99 8.55 13.35
CA GLY A 46 4.35 7.26 12.83
C GLY A 46 3.21 6.27 12.93
N TYR A 47 3.48 5.09 12.47
CA TYR A 47 2.63 3.93 12.66
C TYR A 47 3.48 2.68 12.83
N GLY A 48 2.87 1.63 13.31
CA GLY A 48 3.54 0.35 13.38
C GLY A 48 2.59 -0.74 13.85
N GLU A 49 3.00 -1.96 13.60
CA GLU A 49 2.22 -3.13 13.95
C GLU A 49 3.12 -4.28 14.41
N ALA A 50 2.62 -5.04 15.38
CA ALA A 50 3.21 -6.28 15.83
C ALA A 50 2.19 -7.39 15.67
N VAL A 51 2.57 -8.45 14.98
CA VAL A 51 1.68 -9.52 14.52
C VAL A 51 2.18 -10.88 14.98
N TYR A 52 1.24 -11.71 15.41
CA TYR A 52 1.42 -13.15 15.51
C TYR A 52 0.53 -13.82 14.48
N SER A 53 1.06 -14.76 13.70
CA SER A 53 0.27 -15.57 12.78
C SER A 53 0.54 -17.06 12.94
N ARG A 54 -0.51 -17.87 12.87
CA ARG A 54 -0.47 -19.32 12.74
C ARG A 54 -0.90 -19.69 11.33
N ASN A 55 0.06 -20.12 10.52
CA ASN A 55 -0.17 -20.60 9.16
C ASN A 55 -0.37 -22.12 9.18
N PHE A 56 -1.50 -22.59 8.67
CA PHE A 56 -1.81 -24.00 8.56
C PHE A 56 -1.35 -24.58 7.21
N TYR A 57 -0.32 -23.98 6.63
CA TYR A 57 0.32 -24.34 5.36
C TYR A 57 1.82 -24.09 5.44
N SER A 58 2.56 -24.60 4.45
CA SER A 58 4.00 -24.40 4.31
C SER A 58 4.30 -23.10 3.54
N ASP A 59 5.40 -22.44 3.86
CA ASP A 59 5.91 -21.32 3.06
C ASP A 59 6.58 -21.79 1.75
N SER A 60 6.86 -23.09 1.60
CA SER A 60 7.39 -23.61 0.35
C SER A 60 6.51 -23.25 -0.86
N TYR A 61 7.13 -22.75 -1.92
CA TYR A 61 6.44 -22.46 -3.17
C TYR A 61 5.80 -23.68 -3.83
N LEU A 62 6.22 -24.90 -3.47
CA LEU A 62 5.65 -26.15 -3.96
C LEU A 62 4.18 -26.33 -3.58
N ARG A 63 3.68 -25.61 -2.56
CA ARG A 63 2.24 -25.54 -2.24
C ARG A 63 1.38 -25.09 -3.43
N TYR A 64 1.98 -24.35 -4.37
CA TYR A 64 1.33 -23.92 -5.62
C TYR A 64 1.34 -24.98 -6.72
N THR A 65 2.00 -26.12 -6.51
CA THR A 65 2.00 -27.24 -7.44
C THR A 65 1.10 -28.35 -6.97
N SER A 66 0.96 -28.56 -5.66
CA SER A 66 0.15 -29.60 -5.07
C SER A 66 -0.27 -29.23 -3.63
N ALA A 67 -1.55 -29.45 -3.30
CA ALA A 67 -2.04 -29.30 -1.92
C ALA A 67 -1.40 -30.28 -0.93
N ALA A 68 -0.91 -31.43 -1.43
CA ALA A 68 -0.23 -32.43 -0.61
C ALA A 68 1.25 -32.11 -0.38
N ALA A 69 1.86 -31.24 -1.21
CA ALA A 69 3.24 -30.85 -1.04
C ALA A 69 3.41 -30.07 0.26
N HIS A 70 4.32 -30.55 1.11
CA HIS A 70 4.68 -29.89 2.37
C HIS A 70 3.48 -29.59 3.31
N LYS A 71 2.39 -30.37 3.23
CA LYS A 71 1.14 -30.17 4.00
C LYS A 71 1.35 -30.15 5.52
N ASP A 72 2.41 -30.77 6.01
CA ASP A 72 2.71 -30.93 7.43
C ASP A 72 3.66 -29.83 7.96
N GLU A 73 4.21 -28.98 7.11
CA GLU A 73 5.12 -27.88 7.44
C GLU A 73 4.35 -26.62 7.87
N LYS A 74 3.48 -26.78 8.85
CA LYS A 74 2.72 -25.68 9.44
C LYS A 74 3.58 -24.93 10.44
N HIS A 75 3.52 -23.61 10.43
CA HIS A 75 4.36 -22.80 11.30
C HIS A 75 3.61 -21.64 11.92
N SER A 76 4.20 -21.08 12.98
CA SER A 76 3.78 -19.82 13.55
C SER A 76 4.92 -18.83 13.48
N ARG A 77 4.61 -17.56 13.33
CA ARG A 77 5.60 -16.48 13.31
C ARG A 77 5.15 -15.27 14.11
N PHE A 78 6.11 -14.57 14.69
CA PHE A 78 5.97 -13.18 15.08
C PHE A 78 6.57 -12.31 13.98
N ASP A 79 5.95 -11.16 13.75
CA ASP A 79 6.35 -10.25 12.70
C ASP A 79 6.11 -8.80 13.15
N LEU A 80 6.97 -7.91 12.73
CA LEU A 80 6.81 -6.46 12.78
C LEU A 80 6.75 -5.95 11.33
N PRO A 81 5.63 -6.13 10.62
CA PRO A 81 5.59 -5.87 9.17
C PRO A 81 6.07 -4.48 8.82
N HIS A 82 5.59 -3.50 9.57
CA HIS A 82 5.92 -2.09 9.34
C HIS A 82 6.09 -1.37 10.68
N VAL A 83 7.18 -0.61 10.83
CA VAL A 83 7.38 0.37 11.90
C VAL A 83 7.91 1.64 11.25
N VAL A 84 7.10 2.70 11.18
CA VAL A 84 7.38 3.90 10.42
C VAL A 84 7.48 5.12 11.32
N LEU A 85 8.52 5.91 11.10
CA LEU A 85 8.73 7.22 11.69
C LEU A 85 8.44 8.32 10.67
N MET A 86 7.51 9.20 10.97
CA MET A 86 7.12 10.33 10.15
C MET A 86 7.64 11.63 10.74
N LEU A 87 8.35 12.44 9.94
CA LEU A 87 8.82 13.76 10.32
C LEU A 87 8.38 14.80 9.30
N GLY A 88 8.00 15.96 9.78
CA GLY A 88 7.63 17.09 8.92
C GLY A 88 8.03 18.42 9.52
N TYR A 89 8.28 19.42 8.64
CA TYR A 89 8.59 20.77 9.06
C TYR A 89 7.95 21.82 8.13
N ASP A 90 7.33 22.83 8.72
CA ASP A 90 6.79 23.99 8.02
C ASP A 90 7.80 25.16 8.08
N PHE A 91 8.48 25.44 6.96
CA PHE A 91 9.41 26.57 6.84
C PHE A 91 8.69 27.92 6.81
N GLY A 92 7.37 27.92 6.63
CA GLY A 92 6.56 29.11 6.37
C GLY A 92 6.58 29.52 4.90
N LYS A 93 5.75 30.53 4.57
CA LYS A 93 5.58 31.06 3.21
C LYS A 93 5.17 29.96 2.19
N GLY A 94 4.47 28.90 2.65
CA GLY A 94 4.02 27.78 1.84
C GLY A 94 5.09 26.75 1.51
N TRP A 95 6.27 26.81 2.11
CA TRP A 95 7.29 25.77 1.99
C TRP A 95 7.18 24.76 3.15
N SER A 96 7.23 23.49 2.84
CA SER A 96 7.25 22.41 3.82
C SER A 96 8.11 21.25 3.35
N PHE A 97 8.49 20.41 4.31
CA PHE A 97 9.27 19.19 4.15
C PHE A 97 8.52 18.06 4.82
N GLY A 98 8.65 16.86 4.28
CA GLY A 98 8.19 15.62 4.91
C GLY A 98 9.09 14.45 4.56
N THR A 99 9.18 13.52 5.49
CA THR A 99 9.90 12.25 5.32
C THR A 99 9.24 11.14 6.11
N GLU A 100 9.32 9.93 5.58
CA GLU A 100 8.91 8.68 6.23
C GLU A 100 10.05 7.68 6.11
N ILE A 101 10.45 7.13 7.26
CA ILE A 101 11.49 6.11 7.37
C ILE A 101 10.82 4.86 7.91
N GLU A 102 10.85 3.80 7.13
CA GLU A 102 10.27 2.52 7.45
C GLU A 102 11.33 1.51 7.89
N PHE A 103 10.96 0.71 8.88
CA PHE A 103 11.66 -0.50 9.29
C PHE A 103 10.72 -1.67 9.00
N GLU A 104 11.00 -2.43 7.95
CA GLU A 104 10.24 -3.62 7.59
C GLU A 104 10.76 -4.85 8.31
N HIS A 105 9.84 -5.77 8.65
CA HIS A 105 10.11 -7.03 9.35
C HIS A 105 11.02 -6.86 10.58
N GLY A 106 10.91 -5.71 11.22
CA GLY A 106 11.48 -5.39 12.51
C GLY A 106 12.93 -4.94 12.52
N GLY A 107 13.77 -5.29 11.58
CA GLY A 107 15.21 -4.99 11.63
C GLY A 107 15.88 -5.36 12.97
N THR A 108 15.24 -6.20 13.80
CA THR A 108 15.61 -6.50 15.18
C THR A 108 16.22 -7.89 15.34
N GLU A 109 15.96 -8.77 14.39
CA GLU A 109 16.44 -10.16 14.39
C GLU A 109 17.64 -10.30 13.49
N SER A 110 18.49 -11.30 13.78
CA SER A 110 19.52 -11.73 12.87
C SER A 110 18.97 -12.81 11.94
N ALA A 111 19.12 -12.62 10.64
CA ALA A 111 18.85 -13.63 9.65
C ALA A 111 20.14 -14.42 9.33
N ILE A 112 20.00 -15.70 9.04
CA ILE A 112 21.07 -16.49 8.43
C ILE A 112 20.77 -16.51 6.95
N GLU A 113 21.58 -15.82 6.17
CA GLU A 113 21.53 -15.91 4.72
C GLU A 113 22.38 -17.12 4.29
N ILE A 114 21.81 -17.98 3.49
CA ILE A 114 22.52 -19.14 2.92
C ILE A 114 22.66 -18.84 1.43
N GLU A 115 23.84 -18.46 1.01
CA GLU A 115 24.17 -18.30 -0.39
C GLU A 115 24.68 -19.62 -0.97
N GLU A 116 24.13 -20.05 -2.09
CA GLU A 116 24.70 -21.09 -2.93
C GLU A 116 25.66 -20.44 -3.93
N GLU A 117 26.96 -20.52 -3.67
CA GLU A 117 27.95 -20.12 -4.66
C GLU A 117 28.04 -21.11 -5.83
N GLU A 118 28.41 -20.62 -7.01
CA GLU A 118 28.76 -21.46 -8.16
C GLU A 118 29.91 -22.38 -7.81
N GLY A 119 29.61 -23.66 -7.59
CA GLY A 119 30.59 -24.69 -7.21
C GLY A 119 30.20 -25.56 -6.04
N GLY A 120 29.05 -25.29 -5.39
CA GLY A 120 28.50 -26.12 -4.31
C GLY A 120 29.10 -25.88 -2.95
N GLU A 121 29.77 -24.76 -2.74
CA GLU A 121 30.12 -24.26 -1.41
C GLU A 121 28.95 -23.43 -0.88
N TYR A 122 28.54 -23.70 0.37
CA TYR A 122 27.53 -22.93 1.07
C TYR A 122 28.25 -21.94 2.00
N GLU A 123 28.09 -20.67 1.75
CA GLU A 123 28.41 -19.65 2.76
C GLU A 123 27.14 -19.32 3.54
N SER A 124 27.26 -19.27 4.86
CA SER A 124 26.21 -18.78 5.72
C SER A 124 26.69 -17.49 6.40
N GLU A 125 26.09 -16.37 6.03
CA GLU A 125 26.30 -15.11 6.70
C GLU A 125 25.17 -14.84 7.69
N ILE A 126 25.50 -14.23 8.82
CA ILE A 126 24.50 -13.76 9.79
C ILE A 126 24.33 -12.27 9.58
N GLU A 127 23.24 -11.91 8.92
CA GLU A 127 22.85 -10.51 8.76
C GLU A 127 21.73 -10.12 9.71
N ARG A 128 21.54 -8.83 9.93
CA ARG A 128 20.34 -8.36 10.61
C ARG A 128 19.16 -8.50 9.67
N GLY A 129 18.14 -9.22 10.11
CA GLY A 129 16.89 -9.36 9.38
C GLY A 129 16.14 -8.03 9.27
N GLY A 130 15.33 -7.90 8.25
CA GLY A 130 14.53 -6.73 7.95
C GLY A 130 15.24 -5.68 7.11
N GLU A 131 14.46 -4.75 6.60
CA GLU A 131 14.89 -3.66 5.72
C GLU A 131 14.67 -2.30 6.40
N VAL A 132 15.50 -1.31 6.09
CA VAL A 132 15.26 0.09 6.41
C VAL A 132 15.13 0.85 5.11
N ALA A 133 13.93 1.29 4.82
CA ALA A 133 13.59 2.00 3.59
C ALA A 133 13.25 3.47 3.85
N LEU A 134 13.63 4.32 2.91
CA LEU A 134 13.14 5.69 2.85
C LEU A 134 11.86 5.69 1.99
N GLU A 135 10.68 5.55 2.62
CA GLU A 135 9.42 5.54 1.88
C GLU A 135 9.09 6.89 1.26
N GLN A 136 9.35 7.97 1.97
CA GLN A 136 9.14 9.32 1.47
C GLN A 136 10.24 10.27 1.89
N PHE A 137 10.61 11.15 0.98
CA PHE A 137 11.42 12.35 1.23
C PHE A 137 11.06 13.41 0.20
N TRP A 138 10.40 14.49 0.64
CA TRP A 138 9.96 15.50 -0.31
C TRP A 138 10.01 16.92 0.27
N ILE A 139 10.15 17.88 -0.65
CA ILE A 139 9.96 19.29 -0.41
C ILE A 139 8.74 19.76 -1.19
N GLN A 140 7.87 20.52 -0.56
CA GLN A 140 6.65 21.03 -1.15
C GLN A 140 6.59 22.54 -1.13
N LYS A 141 6.08 23.11 -2.22
CA LYS A 141 5.62 24.51 -2.30
C LYS A 141 4.12 24.54 -2.49
N SER A 142 3.43 25.11 -1.50
CA SER A 142 1.99 25.41 -1.59
C SER A 142 1.79 26.86 -2.03
N PHE A 143 1.07 27.07 -3.13
CA PHE A 143 0.71 28.38 -3.66
C PHE A 143 -0.69 28.78 -3.21
N CYS A 144 -1.63 27.85 -3.30
CA CYS A 144 -3.01 27.97 -2.84
C CYS A 144 -3.57 26.56 -2.59
N PRO A 145 -4.77 26.40 -2.00
CA PRO A 145 -5.37 25.10 -1.79
C PRO A 145 -5.53 24.26 -3.08
N GLN A 146 -5.73 24.95 -4.21
CA GLN A 146 -5.94 24.32 -5.51
C GLN A 146 -4.64 23.97 -6.24
N PHE A 147 -3.49 24.51 -5.81
CA PHE A 147 -2.24 24.30 -6.54
C PHE A 147 -1.04 24.20 -5.60
N ASN A 148 -0.46 23.02 -5.58
CA ASN A 148 0.73 22.68 -4.82
C ASN A 148 1.68 21.86 -5.68
N ILE A 149 2.98 22.04 -5.49
CA ILE A 149 4.03 21.27 -6.15
C ILE A 149 4.82 20.55 -5.08
N ARG A 150 5.05 19.25 -5.26
CA ARG A 150 5.89 18.43 -4.39
C ARG A 150 6.99 17.78 -5.26
N LEU A 151 8.21 17.80 -4.74
CA LEU A 151 9.41 17.28 -5.42
C LEU A 151 10.14 16.34 -4.47
N GLY A 152 10.54 15.19 -4.95
CA GLY A 152 11.30 14.22 -4.17
C GLY A 152 10.82 12.79 -4.36
N HIS A 153 11.03 11.96 -3.33
CA HIS A 153 10.54 10.58 -3.28
C HIS A 153 9.15 10.59 -2.64
N ILE A 154 8.16 10.15 -3.39
CA ILE A 154 6.73 10.37 -3.07
C ILE A 154 5.91 9.11 -3.34
N ILE A 155 4.84 8.94 -2.60
CA ILE A 155 3.87 7.86 -2.82
C ILE A 155 3.23 8.02 -4.20
N VAL A 156 3.15 6.93 -4.95
CA VAL A 156 2.38 6.83 -6.19
C VAL A 156 0.95 6.44 -5.84
N PRO A 157 -0.03 7.36 -5.92
CA PRO A 157 -1.35 7.18 -5.33
C PRO A 157 -2.29 6.35 -6.22
N VAL A 158 -1.79 5.27 -6.82
CA VAL A 158 -2.54 4.34 -7.66
C VAL A 158 -3.08 3.21 -6.82
N GLY A 159 -4.39 3.01 -6.90
CA GLY A 159 -5.11 2.04 -6.09
C GLY A 159 -5.48 2.52 -4.68
N ALA A 160 -6.19 1.69 -3.95
CA ALA A 160 -6.66 1.97 -2.60
C ALA A 160 -5.53 1.88 -1.57
N THR A 161 -4.74 0.81 -1.62
CA THR A 161 -3.75 0.49 -0.59
C THR A 161 -2.59 1.49 -0.60
N ASN A 162 -2.05 1.87 -1.76
CA ASN A 162 -0.98 2.86 -1.83
C ASN A 162 -1.37 4.22 -1.26
N ALA A 163 -2.62 4.64 -1.49
CA ALA A 163 -3.12 5.91 -0.96
C ALA A 163 -3.54 5.83 0.52
N HIS A 164 -3.86 4.62 1.04
CA HIS A 164 -4.44 4.39 2.36
C HIS A 164 -3.89 3.10 2.98
N HIS A 165 -2.61 3.08 3.32
CA HIS A 165 -1.86 1.90 3.78
C HIS A 165 -1.69 1.81 5.31
N LEU A 166 -2.16 2.81 6.06
CA LEU A 166 -2.01 2.79 7.52
C LEU A 166 -2.74 1.61 8.14
N PRO A 167 -2.18 0.95 9.16
CA PRO A 167 -2.79 -0.24 9.75
C PRO A 167 -4.13 0.02 10.44
N THR A 168 -4.50 1.27 10.68
CA THR A 168 -5.83 1.66 11.17
C THR A 168 -6.85 1.90 10.05
N GLU A 169 -6.43 1.90 8.80
CA GLU A 169 -7.29 2.17 7.63
C GLU A 169 -7.85 0.91 6.98
N PHE A 170 -7.46 -0.28 7.40
CA PHE A 170 -8.01 -1.56 6.95
C PHE A 170 -8.28 -2.49 8.15
N PHE A 171 -9.22 -3.44 7.98
CA PHE A 171 -9.60 -4.33 9.08
C PHE A 171 -8.65 -5.50 9.27
N GLY A 172 -8.08 -6.04 8.21
CA GLY A 172 -7.18 -7.17 8.26
C GLY A 172 -6.01 -6.98 9.21
N VAL A 173 -5.43 -8.08 9.70
CA VAL A 173 -4.18 -8.03 10.46
C VAL A 173 -3.04 -7.63 9.54
N TYR A 174 -3.01 -8.16 8.32
CA TYR A 174 -2.17 -7.71 7.22
C TYR A 174 -2.96 -6.90 6.20
N ARG A 175 -2.27 -6.14 5.35
CA ARG A 175 -2.86 -5.43 4.21
C ARG A 175 -3.65 -6.40 3.32
N PRO A 176 -4.74 -5.95 2.64
CA PRO A 176 -5.48 -6.78 1.67
C PRO A 176 -4.56 -7.32 0.57
N GLU A 177 -4.66 -8.63 0.26
CA GLU A 177 -3.73 -9.27 -0.68
C GLU A 177 -3.87 -8.79 -2.12
N GLY A 178 -5.09 -8.56 -2.60
CA GLY A 178 -5.36 -8.41 -4.01
C GLY A 178 -4.49 -7.38 -4.71
N GLU A 179 -4.69 -6.13 -4.40
CA GLU A 179 -3.95 -5.00 -4.96
C GLU A 179 -2.47 -5.05 -4.55
N ASN A 180 -2.20 -5.39 -3.28
CA ASN A 180 -0.85 -5.52 -2.73
C ASN A 180 -0.02 -6.63 -3.39
N THR A 181 -0.66 -7.55 -4.12
CA THR A 181 0.04 -8.60 -4.87
C THR A 181 0.43 -8.15 -6.27
N ILE A 182 -0.44 -7.41 -6.98
CA ILE A 182 -0.22 -7.10 -8.39
C ILE A 182 0.45 -5.74 -8.64
N PHE A 183 0.39 -4.81 -7.67
CA PHE A 183 1.06 -3.50 -7.74
C PHE A 183 2.18 -3.41 -6.72
N PRO A 184 3.20 -2.58 -6.94
CA PRO A 184 4.12 -2.20 -5.87
C PRO A 184 3.32 -1.63 -4.68
N CYS A 185 3.69 -2.02 -3.45
CA CYS A 185 3.01 -1.59 -2.24
C CYS A 185 3.96 -1.70 -1.00
N THR A 186 4.32 -0.60 -0.35
CA THR A 186 3.87 0.77 -0.64
C THR A 186 4.61 1.28 -1.88
N TRP A 187 3.88 1.75 -2.89
CA TRP A 187 4.52 2.24 -4.12
C TRP A 187 4.99 3.68 -3.95
N HIS A 188 6.28 3.90 -4.00
CA HIS A 188 6.89 5.21 -3.96
C HIS A 188 7.94 5.36 -5.07
N GLU A 189 8.06 6.56 -5.62
CA GLU A 189 8.98 6.88 -6.72
C GLU A 189 9.51 8.31 -6.59
N THR A 190 10.70 8.55 -7.14
CA THR A 190 11.26 9.89 -7.22
C THR A 190 10.71 10.63 -8.42
N GLY A 191 10.24 11.86 -8.18
CA GLY A 191 9.65 12.68 -9.23
C GLY A 191 8.99 13.96 -8.75
N VAL A 192 7.97 14.37 -9.48
CA VAL A 192 7.21 15.61 -9.27
C VAL A 192 5.74 15.27 -9.12
N SER A 193 5.08 15.80 -8.10
CA SER A 193 3.64 15.77 -7.93
C SER A 193 3.06 17.18 -7.99
N LEU A 194 2.00 17.32 -8.75
CA LEU A 194 1.10 18.48 -8.78
C LEU A 194 -0.22 18.07 -8.15
N TRP A 195 -0.63 18.72 -7.05
CA TRP A 195 -1.87 18.34 -6.37
C TRP A 195 -2.65 19.55 -5.86
N GLY A 196 -3.92 19.34 -5.64
CA GLY A 196 -4.79 20.36 -5.10
C GLY A 196 -6.14 19.84 -4.64
N GLN A 197 -6.90 20.75 -4.03
CA GLN A 197 -8.26 20.50 -3.59
C GLN A 197 -9.16 21.68 -3.94
N THR A 198 -10.35 21.41 -4.47
CA THR A 198 -11.38 22.40 -4.72
C THR A 198 -12.75 21.85 -4.37
N GLY A 199 -13.44 22.48 -3.41
CA GLY A 199 -14.69 21.94 -2.86
C GLY A 199 -14.48 20.51 -2.32
N ASP A 200 -15.30 19.60 -2.81
CA ASP A 200 -15.26 18.19 -2.43
C ASP A 200 -14.31 17.32 -3.28
N TRP A 201 -13.54 17.94 -4.17
CA TRP A 201 -12.62 17.25 -5.06
C TRP A 201 -11.17 17.46 -4.64
N ARG A 202 -10.41 16.35 -4.49
CA ARG A 202 -8.95 16.35 -4.41
C ARG A 202 -8.39 15.68 -5.68
N TYR A 203 -7.32 16.21 -6.20
CA TYR A 203 -6.65 15.68 -7.39
C TYR A 203 -5.14 15.76 -7.22
N GLU A 204 -4.46 14.79 -7.83
CA GLU A 204 -3.01 14.68 -7.84
C GLU A 204 -2.56 14.06 -9.17
N ALA A 205 -1.48 14.59 -9.74
CA ALA A 205 -0.84 14.06 -10.95
C ALA A 205 0.67 14.03 -10.74
N LEU A 206 1.30 12.93 -11.13
CA LEU A 206 2.72 12.68 -10.95
C LEU A 206 3.43 12.48 -12.28
N LEU A 207 4.66 12.96 -12.35
CA LEU A 207 5.66 12.56 -13.35
C LEU A 207 6.84 11.94 -12.59
N ILE A 208 7.09 10.65 -12.83
CA ILE A 208 7.99 9.79 -12.07
C ILE A 208 8.83 8.91 -12.99
N ALA A 209 9.81 8.20 -12.44
CA ALA A 209 10.51 7.14 -13.15
C ALA A 209 9.54 6.00 -13.52
N GLY A 210 9.72 5.39 -14.69
CA GLY A 210 8.98 4.21 -15.09
C GLY A 210 9.41 2.96 -14.32
N LEU A 211 8.58 1.91 -14.38
CA LEU A 211 8.91 0.59 -13.83
C LEU A 211 9.99 -0.10 -14.68
N ASP A 212 10.67 -1.09 -14.09
CA ASP A 212 11.64 -1.95 -14.76
C ASP A 212 11.00 -3.33 -15.05
N SER A 213 10.79 -3.65 -16.32
CA SER A 213 10.16 -4.91 -16.74
C SER A 213 11.04 -6.14 -16.54
N GLU A 214 12.34 -6.00 -16.31
CA GLU A 214 13.21 -7.12 -15.97
C GLU A 214 12.84 -7.76 -14.63
N ARG A 215 12.11 -7.04 -13.79
CA ARG A 215 11.65 -7.48 -12.47
C ARG A 215 10.19 -8.00 -12.45
N PHE A 216 9.50 -7.95 -13.59
CA PHE A 216 8.13 -8.45 -13.68
C PHE A 216 8.09 -9.99 -13.60
N GLY A 217 7.04 -10.52 -12.96
CA GLY A 217 6.93 -11.96 -12.75
C GLY A 217 5.49 -12.46 -12.65
N ARG A 218 5.32 -13.77 -12.75
CA ARG A 218 3.98 -14.39 -12.80
C ARG A 218 3.17 -14.23 -11.53
N LYS A 219 3.81 -14.16 -10.36
CA LYS A 219 3.09 -14.09 -9.08
C LYS A 219 2.63 -12.67 -8.76
N GLY A 220 3.48 -11.70 -9.05
CA GLY A 220 3.29 -10.30 -8.70
C GLY A 220 2.99 -9.38 -9.87
N TRP A 221 2.90 -9.89 -11.11
CA TRP A 221 2.77 -9.08 -12.31
C TRP A 221 3.85 -7.99 -12.37
N ILE A 222 3.54 -6.72 -12.02
CA ILE A 222 4.48 -5.60 -12.01
C ILE A 222 5.00 -5.24 -10.61
N HIS A 223 4.58 -5.95 -9.57
CA HIS A 223 4.84 -5.64 -8.15
C HIS A 223 6.30 -5.25 -7.89
N ASP A 224 7.26 -6.07 -8.33
CA ASP A 224 8.68 -5.84 -8.08
C ASP A 224 9.32 -4.81 -9.03
N GLY A 225 8.55 -4.30 -10.00
CA GLY A 225 9.06 -3.39 -11.04
C GLY A 225 9.46 -2.00 -10.54
N SER A 226 9.04 -1.61 -9.33
CA SER A 226 9.49 -0.38 -8.67
C SER A 226 10.87 -0.53 -8.02
N ALA A 227 11.30 -1.74 -7.69
CA ALA A 227 12.61 -1.98 -7.10
C ALA A 227 13.75 -1.73 -8.11
N SER A 228 14.93 -1.39 -7.62
CA SER A 228 16.13 -1.23 -8.42
C SER A 228 17.25 -2.11 -7.87
N PRO A 229 18.01 -2.81 -8.72
CA PRO A 229 19.20 -3.55 -8.27
C PRO A 229 20.41 -2.63 -8.02
N TYR A 230 20.22 -1.31 -8.04
CA TYR A 230 21.27 -0.29 -7.88
C TYR A 230 20.89 0.63 -6.71
N GLU A 231 21.86 1.40 -6.20
CA GLU A 231 21.67 2.43 -5.17
C GLU A 231 20.88 3.65 -5.68
N PHE A 232 20.47 3.62 -6.94
CA PHE A 232 19.70 4.68 -7.61
C PHE A 232 18.65 4.09 -8.53
N LYS A 233 17.60 4.86 -8.81
CA LYS A 233 16.56 4.49 -9.77
C LYS A 233 16.94 4.89 -11.19
N ILE A 234 16.77 3.96 -12.14
CA ILE A 234 16.89 4.26 -13.56
C ILE A 234 15.66 5.04 -14.01
N ALA A 235 15.85 6.07 -14.80
CA ALA A 235 14.78 6.93 -15.32
C ALA A 235 14.95 7.19 -16.83
N ASN A 236 15.34 6.16 -17.58
CA ASN A 236 15.41 6.23 -19.05
C ASN A 236 14.01 6.40 -19.66
N SER A 237 12.99 5.87 -18.99
CA SER A 237 11.58 6.05 -19.34
C SER A 237 10.87 6.73 -18.17
N LEU A 238 10.08 7.76 -18.48
CA LEU A 238 9.22 8.42 -17.50
C LEU A 238 7.81 7.84 -17.58
N ALA A 239 7.09 7.94 -16.47
CA ALA A 239 5.72 7.52 -16.33
C ALA A 239 4.86 8.61 -15.71
N GLY A 240 3.58 8.60 -16.05
CA GLY A 240 2.57 9.44 -15.44
C GLY A 240 1.65 8.64 -14.54
N ALA A 241 1.29 9.20 -13.39
CA ALA A 241 0.24 8.67 -12.54
C ALA A 241 -0.72 9.78 -12.13
N PHE A 242 -1.95 9.41 -11.80
CA PHE A 242 -2.94 10.37 -11.31
C PHE A 242 -3.90 9.73 -10.31
N ARG A 243 -4.50 10.57 -9.47
CA ARG A 243 -5.61 10.22 -8.58
C ARG A 243 -6.59 11.37 -8.46
N ILE A 244 -7.87 11.04 -8.43
CA ILE A 244 -8.97 12.00 -8.18
C ILE A 244 -9.88 11.38 -7.12
N ASP A 245 -10.08 12.11 -6.01
CA ASP A 245 -10.99 11.75 -4.92
C ASP A 245 -12.18 12.69 -4.88
N ASN A 246 -13.37 12.14 -4.63
CA ASN A 246 -14.61 12.88 -4.45
C ASN A 246 -15.21 12.60 -3.06
N TYR A 247 -15.52 13.66 -2.32
CA TYR A 247 -16.10 13.65 -0.97
C TYR A 247 -17.50 14.28 -0.89
N SER A 248 -18.19 14.49 -2.03
CA SER A 248 -19.50 15.17 -2.10
C SER A 248 -20.59 14.50 -1.26
N ILE A 249 -20.46 13.19 -1.05
CA ILE A 249 -21.42 12.41 -0.26
C ILE A 249 -20.84 12.22 1.16
N LYS A 250 -21.55 12.73 2.16
CA LYS A 250 -21.09 12.63 3.57
C LYS A 250 -20.85 11.18 3.97
N GLY A 251 -19.62 10.89 4.42
CA GLY A 251 -19.18 9.57 4.85
C GLY A 251 -18.84 8.62 3.69
N LEU A 252 -18.76 9.12 2.45
CA LEU A 252 -18.32 8.34 1.30
C LEU A 252 -17.22 9.10 0.54
N ARG A 253 -16.09 8.45 0.33
CA ARG A 253 -15.08 8.84 -0.64
C ARG A 253 -15.20 7.89 -1.84
N LEU A 254 -15.21 8.44 -3.03
CA LEU A 254 -15.06 7.72 -4.30
C LEU A 254 -13.78 8.19 -4.97
N SER A 255 -13.00 7.25 -5.49
CA SER A 255 -11.68 7.57 -6.04
C SER A 255 -11.45 6.84 -7.36
N VAL A 256 -10.79 7.54 -8.29
CA VAL A 256 -10.27 6.96 -9.54
C VAL A 256 -8.80 7.32 -9.63
N SER A 257 -7.99 6.34 -9.99
CA SER A 257 -6.56 6.54 -10.20
C SER A 257 -6.04 5.75 -11.40
N GLY A 258 -4.86 6.07 -11.87
CA GLY A 258 -4.26 5.37 -12.99
C GLY A 258 -2.78 5.66 -13.16
N TYR A 259 -2.15 4.82 -13.96
CA TYR A 259 -0.72 4.89 -14.30
C TYR A 259 -0.53 4.56 -15.78
N ALA A 260 0.44 5.23 -16.40
CA ALA A 260 0.88 4.94 -17.76
C ALA A 260 2.40 5.18 -17.89
N GLY A 261 3.15 4.16 -18.32
CA GLY A 261 4.60 4.27 -18.51
C GLY A 261 5.17 3.11 -19.32
N ASN A 262 6.31 3.35 -19.96
CA ASN A 262 7.08 2.31 -20.63
C ASN A 262 8.10 1.72 -19.66
N SER A 263 8.31 0.40 -19.71
CA SER A 263 9.14 -0.32 -18.73
C SER A 263 10.35 -1.03 -19.34
N PHE A 264 10.32 -1.40 -20.63
CA PHE A 264 11.31 -2.31 -21.20
C PHE A 264 12.72 -1.71 -21.32
N HIS A 265 12.84 -0.41 -21.58
CA HIS A 265 14.12 0.28 -21.67
C HIS A 265 14.53 1.02 -20.40
N ASN A 266 13.81 0.82 -19.31
CA ASN A 266 14.10 1.47 -18.03
C ASN A 266 15.13 0.68 -17.21
N THR A 267 16.25 0.35 -17.83
CA THR A 267 17.37 -0.44 -17.30
C THR A 267 18.70 0.17 -17.71
N LEU A 268 19.79 -0.16 -17.00
CA LEU A 268 21.15 0.28 -17.38
C LEU A 268 21.68 -0.43 -18.62
N LYS A 269 21.39 -1.72 -18.74
CA LYS A 269 21.83 -2.51 -19.87
C LYS A 269 20.91 -2.25 -21.06
N THR A 270 21.38 -1.48 -22.03
CA THR A 270 20.62 -1.23 -23.26
C THR A 270 20.39 -2.56 -24.01
N PRO A 271 19.15 -2.98 -24.20
CA PRO A 271 18.85 -4.13 -25.04
C PRO A 271 19.41 -3.98 -26.44
N SER A 272 19.63 -5.10 -27.16
CA SER A 272 20.13 -5.05 -28.55
C SER A 272 19.12 -4.34 -29.45
N SER A 273 19.58 -3.83 -30.59
CA SER A 273 18.75 -3.10 -31.56
C SER A 273 17.55 -3.89 -32.10
N SER A 274 17.55 -5.21 -31.96
CA SER A 274 16.39 -6.05 -32.26
C SER A 274 15.16 -5.74 -31.42
N TYR A 275 15.35 -5.10 -30.28
CA TYR A 275 14.29 -4.73 -29.31
C TYR A 275 13.94 -3.23 -29.32
N ASP A 276 14.47 -2.42 -30.25
CA ASP A 276 14.24 -0.97 -30.26
C ASP A 276 12.75 -0.58 -30.30
N ASN A 277 11.91 -1.42 -30.89
CA ASN A 277 10.47 -1.19 -31.00
C ASN A 277 9.65 -1.71 -29.78
N VAL A 278 10.27 -2.45 -28.85
CA VAL A 278 9.62 -3.02 -27.68
C VAL A 278 9.51 -1.95 -26.61
N LYS A 279 8.32 -1.70 -26.11
CA LYS A 279 8.08 -0.66 -25.12
C LYS A 279 7.77 -1.20 -23.72
N GLY A 280 7.08 -2.33 -23.64
CA GLY A 280 6.58 -2.84 -22.37
C GLY A 280 5.68 -1.78 -21.68
N THR A 281 4.70 -1.24 -22.42
CA THR A 281 3.83 -0.19 -21.87
C THR A 281 2.91 -0.79 -20.81
N VAL A 282 3.00 -0.27 -19.59
CA VAL A 282 2.10 -0.57 -18.49
C VAL A 282 1.01 0.49 -18.43
N LEU A 283 -0.25 0.05 -18.47
CA LEU A 283 -1.44 0.89 -18.26
C LEU A 283 -2.23 0.35 -17.09
N ILE A 284 -2.58 1.19 -16.11
CA ILE A 284 -3.39 0.81 -14.96
C ILE A 284 -4.56 1.77 -14.85
N GLY A 285 -5.75 1.21 -14.62
CA GLY A 285 -6.94 1.91 -14.17
C GLY A 285 -7.44 1.30 -12.87
N ALA A 286 -7.64 2.13 -11.86
CA ALA A 286 -8.08 1.72 -10.55
C ALA A 286 -9.26 2.58 -10.07
N PHE A 287 -10.22 1.94 -9.42
CA PHE A 287 -11.35 2.56 -8.73
C PHE A 287 -11.37 2.07 -7.29
N ASP A 288 -11.56 2.96 -6.33
CA ASP A 288 -11.75 2.60 -4.94
C ASP A 288 -12.80 3.47 -4.24
N PHE A 289 -13.35 2.93 -3.17
CA PHE A 289 -14.26 3.67 -2.31
C PHE A 289 -14.00 3.40 -0.84
N HIS A 290 -14.32 4.38 0.00
CA HIS A 290 -14.37 4.26 1.47
C HIS A 290 -15.66 4.89 1.98
N PHE A 291 -16.46 4.07 2.67
CA PHE A 291 -17.71 4.47 3.33
C PHE A 291 -17.53 4.35 4.85
N ASP A 292 -17.80 5.41 5.59
CA ASP A 292 -17.82 5.44 7.08
C ASP A 292 -19.02 6.26 7.54
N ARG A 293 -20.13 5.57 7.79
CA ARG A 293 -21.37 6.19 8.30
C ARG A 293 -22.25 5.17 8.98
N TRP A 294 -23.05 5.62 9.96
CA TRP A 294 -24.02 4.80 10.68
C TRP A 294 -23.42 3.57 11.37
N ASN A 295 -22.22 3.72 11.90
CA ASN A 295 -21.42 2.65 12.53
C ASN A 295 -20.97 1.53 11.57
N TRP A 296 -21.18 1.69 10.28
CA TRP A 296 -20.65 0.84 9.24
C TRP A 296 -19.41 1.49 8.62
N VAL A 297 -18.41 0.66 8.40
CA VAL A 297 -17.26 0.99 7.55
C VAL A 297 -17.21 -0.04 6.43
N ALA A 298 -17.14 0.42 5.20
CA ALA A 298 -16.95 -0.43 4.03
C ALA A 298 -15.87 0.17 3.13
N ARG A 299 -15.02 -0.67 2.56
CA ARG A 299 -13.98 -0.30 1.59
C ARG A 299 -14.00 -1.30 0.46
N GLY A 300 -13.66 -0.85 -0.74
CA GLY A 300 -13.52 -1.75 -1.87
C GLY A 300 -12.69 -1.11 -2.96
N ASN A 301 -12.13 -1.97 -3.79
CA ASN A 301 -11.31 -1.60 -4.95
C ASN A 301 -11.65 -2.46 -6.15
N PHE A 302 -11.35 -1.93 -7.32
CA PHE A 302 -11.34 -2.64 -8.59
C PHE A 302 -10.19 -2.08 -9.43
N ASP A 303 -9.23 -2.94 -9.78
CA ASP A 303 -8.01 -2.57 -10.42
C ASP A 303 -7.79 -3.45 -11.64
N TYR A 304 -7.50 -2.83 -12.77
CA TYR A 304 -7.16 -3.53 -13.99
C TYR A 304 -5.87 -2.94 -14.57
N GLY A 305 -4.94 -3.82 -14.90
CA GLY A 305 -3.69 -3.47 -15.54
C GLY A 305 -3.46 -4.21 -16.85
N HIS A 306 -2.82 -3.54 -17.80
CA HIS A 306 -2.42 -4.10 -19.08
C HIS A 306 -0.93 -3.84 -19.33
N LEU A 307 -0.22 -4.84 -19.85
CA LEU A 307 1.18 -4.82 -20.22
C LEU A 307 1.32 -5.19 -21.70
N SER A 308 1.83 -4.27 -22.53
CA SER A 308 2.18 -4.60 -23.90
C SER A 308 3.47 -5.42 -23.97
N ASP A 309 3.67 -6.16 -25.05
CA ASP A 309 4.90 -6.90 -25.34
C ASP A 309 5.27 -7.95 -24.25
N SER A 310 4.28 -8.46 -23.50
CA SER A 310 4.50 -9.38 -22.37
C SER A 310 5.19 -10.69 -22.76
N ASP A 311 4.99 -11.16 -23.99
CA ASP A 311 5.66 -12.32 -24.57
C ASP A 311 7.15 -12.04 -24.85
N VAL A 312 7.46 -10.86 -25.38
CA VAL A 312 8.84 -10.43 -25.64
C VAL A 312 9.58 -10.21 -24.33
N ILE A 313 8.95 -9.55 -23.37
CA ILE A 313 9.50 -9.36 -22.01
C ILE A 313 9.78 -10.71 -21.35
N THR A 314 8.83 -11.64 -21.42
CA THR A 314 9.01 -13.01 -20.89
C THR A 314 10.20 -13.71 -21.56
N ALA A 315 10.28 -13.67 -22.89
CA ALA A 315 11.37 -14.30 -23.61
C ALA A 315 12.73 -13.69 -23.24
N TYR A 316 12.80 -12.37 -23.15
CA TYR A 316 14.00 -11.63 -22.74
C TYR A 316 14.44 -11.97 -21.32
N ASN A 317 13.50 -11.95 -20.36
CA ASN A 317 13.78 -12.24 -18.95
C ASN A 317 14.19 -13.70 -18.72
N MET A 318 13.65 -14.63 -19.50
CA MET A 318 13.96 -16.07 -19.40
C MET A 318 15.18 -16.49 -20.21
N ASP A 319 15.79 -15.61 -21.00
CA ASP A 319 17.00 -15.92 -21.75
C ASP A 319 18.16 -16.22 -20.79
N GLY A 320 18.72 -17.42 -20.90
CA GLY A 320 19.83 -17.87 -20.06
C GLY A 320 21.12 -17.04 -20.21
N THR A 321 21.23 -16.23 -21.27
CA THR A 321 22.35 -15.29 -21.47
C THR A 321 22.13 -13.94 -20.80
N ASN A 322 20.90 -13.66 -20.34
CA ASN A 322 20.58 -12.46 -19.60
C ASN A 322 21.09 -12.58 -18.16
N THR A 323 22.09 -11.79 -17.81
CA THR A 323 22.71 -11.75 -16.47
C THR A 323 22.02 -10.78 -15.51
N SER A 324 20.91 -10.16 -15.93
CA SER A 324 20.10 -9.33 -15.03
C SER A 324 19.55 -10.15 -13.86
N PRO A 325 19.45 -9.59 -12.65
CA PRO A 325 18.80 -10.22 -11.50
C PRO A 325 17.27 -10.29 -11.65
N SER A 326 16.81 -10.80 -12.79
CA SER A 326 15.41 -11.01 -13.16
C SER A 326 14.87 -12.25 -12.45
N PRO A 327 13.56 -12.29 -12.09
CA PRO A 327 12.93 -13.49 -11.52
C PRO A 327 12.93 -14.71 -12.46
N LYS A 328 13.33 -14.55 -13.73
CA LYS A 328 13.32 -15.61 -14.75
C LYS A 328 11.95 -16.29 -14.90
N GLN A 329 10.90 -15.50 -14.85
CA GLN A 329 9.51 -15.96 -14.90
C GLN A 329 8.76 -15.31 -16.08
N SER A 330 7.69 -15.98 -16.50
CA SER A 330 6.73 -15.39 -17.42
C SER A 330 5.89 -14.33 -16.73
N VAL A 331 5.37 -13.38 -17.50
CA VAL A 331 4.48 -12.32 -17.00
C VAL A 331 3.19 -12.28 -17.82
N GLY A 332 2.05 -12.01 -17.15
CA GLY A 332 0.75 -11.83 -17.80
C GLY A 332 0.67 -10.56 -18.63
N SER A 333 -0.08 -10.59 -19.71
CA SER A 333 -0.43 -9.39 -20.50
C SER A 333 -1.45 -8.49 -19.80
N ALA A 334 -2.22 -9.05 -18.85
CA ALA A 334 -3.10 -8.29 -17.99
C ALA A 334 -3.15 -8.90 -16.57
N ALA A 335 -3.46 -8.04 -15.60
CA ALA A 335 -3.74 -8.41 -14.23
C ALA A 335 -5.00 -7.71 -13.72
N LEU A 336 -5.69 -8.33 -12.76
CA LEU A 336 -6.91 -7.82 -12.17
C LEU A 336 -6.91 -8.04 -10.66
N ALA A 337 -7.36 -7.04 -9.90
CA ALA A 337 -7.69 -7.21 -8.49
C ALA A 337 -9.05 -6.55 -8.19
N ALA A 338 -9.82 -7.16 -7.29
CA ALA A 338 -11.06 -6.60 -6.79
C ALA A 338 -11.29 -7.08 -5.36
N GLY A 339 -11.59 -6.15 -4.47
CA GLY A 339 -11.77 -6.46 -3.06
C GLY A 339 -12.91 -5.67 -2.43
N ILE A 340 -13.46 -6.22 -1.37
CA ILE A 340 -14.40 -5.54 -0.49
C ILE A 340 -14.22 -6.01 0.94
N GLU A 341 -14.18 -5.05 1.88
CA GLU A 341 -14.29 -5.33 3.30
C GLU A 341 -15.40 -4.50 3.93
N VAL A 342 -16.11 -5.10 4.86
CA VAL A 342 -17.23 -4.45 5.56
C VAL A 342 -17.16 -4.78 7.03
N GLY A 343 -17.25 -3.77 7.88
CA GLY A 343 -17.29 -3.92 9.34
C GLY A 343 -18.40 -3.11 9.99
N TYR A 344 -18.94 -3.64 11.09
CA TYR A 344 -19.94 -2.97 11.91
C TYR A 344 -19.45 -2.78 13.34
N ASN A 345 -19.56 -1.56 13.85
CA ASN A 345 -19.17 -1.22 15.22
C ASN A 345 -20.25 -1.65 16.23
N ILE A 346 -20.04 -2.80 16.88
CA ILE A 346 -20.99 -3.35 17.88
C ILE A 346 -21.07 -2.46 19.13
N PHE A 347 -19.98 -1.81 19.53
CA PHE A 347 -19.98 -0.95 20.73
C PHE A 347 -20.85 0.30 20.57
N SER A 348 -21.26 0.62 19.34
CA SER A 348 -22.27 1.63 19.11
C SER A 348 -23.62 1.33 19.79
N GLN A 349 -23.90 0.06 20.10
CA GLN A 349 -25.10 -0.39 20.77
C GLN A 349 -24.98 -0.37 22.30
N ILE A 350 -23.78 -0.09 22.85
CA ILE A 350 -23.48 -0.08 24.28
C ILE A 350 -23.13 1.35 24.69
N ASN A 351 -24.12 2.10 25.19
CA ASN A 351 -23.99 3.53 25.49
C ASN A 351 -22.73 3.91 26.27
N LYS A 352 -22.36 3.12 27.29
CA LYS A 352 -21.17 3.41 28.11
C LYS A 352 -19.87 3.36 27.30
N LEU A 353 -19.69 2.35 26.48
CA LEU A 353 -18.48 2.15 25.66
C LEU A 353 -18.43 3.15 24.52
N HIS A 354 -19.58 3.42 23.91
CA HIS A 354 -19.71 4.43 22.88
C HIS A 354 -19.35 5.83 23.38
N GLN A 355 -19.83 6.22 24.55
CA GLN A 355 -19.47 7.51 25.19
C GLN A 355 -18.00 7.62 25.56
N GLN A 356 -17.32 6.49 25.82
CA GLN A 356 -15.88 6.44 26.05
C GLN A 356 -15.06 6.49 24.76
N GLY A 357 -15.70 6.57 23.58
CA GLY A 357 -15.03 6.59 22.28
C GLY A 357 -14.44 5.25 21.83
N GLN A 358 -14.75 4.15 22.59
CA GLN A 358 -14.28 2.82 22.23
C GLN A 358 -15.09 2.26 21.05
N LYS A 359 -14.41 1.52 20.16
CA LYS A 359 -15.06 0.86 19.02
C LYS A 359 -14.68 -0.62 19.00
N PHE A 360 -15.63 -1.46 18.63
CA PHE A 360 -15.41 -2.88 18.39
C PHE A 360 -16.11 -3.28 17.10
N TYR A 361 -15.31 -3.56 16.07
CA TYR A 361 -15.83 -3.99 14.77
C TYR A 361 -15.79 -5.50 14.65
N LEU A 362 -16.88 -6.08 14.14
CA LEU A 362 -16.82 -7.36 13.44
C LEU A 362 -16.79 -7.07 11.96
N PHE A 363 -15.92 -7.77 11.23
CA PHE A 363 -15.75 -7.54 9.79
C PHE A 363 -15.71 -8.84 8.99
N GLY A 364 -16.02 -8.69 7.72
CA GLY A 364 -15.77 -9.68 6.68
C GLY A 364 -15.07 -9.03 5.49
N ARG A 365 -14.18 -9.78 4.85
CA ARG A 365 -13.45 -9.36 3.64
C ARG A 365 -13.49 -10.46 2.59
N TYR A 366 -13.57 -10.04 1.34
CA TYR A 366 -13.38 -10.87 0.17
C TYR A 366 -12.46 -10.16 -0.81
N ASP A 367 -11.43 -10.87 -1.28
CA ASP A 367 -10.51 -10.42 -2.30
C ASP A 367 -10.51 -11.42 -3.46
N TYR A 368 -10.51 -10.92 -4.68
CA TYR A 368 -10.15 -11.64 -5.89
C TYR A 368 -8.97 -10.94 -6.55
N TYR A 369 -7.99 -11.68 -7.00
CA TYR A 369 -6.89 -11.16 -7.80
C TYR A 369 -6.33 -12.24 -8.71
N ASP A 370 -5.79 -11.79 -9.85
CA ASP A 370 -5.13 -12.64 -10.83
C ASP A 370 -4.02 -11.85 -11.51
N SER A 371 -2.78 -12.24 -11.24
CA SER A 371 -1.58 -11.63 -11.83
C SER A 371 -1.32 -12.10 -13.28
N MET A 372 -2.06 -13.11 -13.74
CA MET A 372 -2.04 -13.62 -15.11
C MET A 372 -3.46 -13.68 -15.69
N TYR A 373 -4.27 -12.64 -15.41
CA TYR A 373 -5.69 -12.55 -15.82
C TYR A 373 -5.86 -12.73 -17.33
N ASP A 374 -4.91 -12.23 -18.10
CA ASP A 374 -4.76 -12.54 -19.51
C ASP A 374 -3.28 -12.78 -19.84
N THR A 375 -3.01 -13.59 -20.85
CA THR A 375 -1.66 -13.94 -21.27
C THR A 375 -1.52 -13.89 -22.79
N ALA A 376 -0.34 -13.55 -23.28
CA ALA A 376 -0.03 -13.69 -24.69
C ALA A 376 -0.13 -15.18 -25.12
N PRO A 377 -0.47 -15.50 -26.39
CA PRO A 377 -0.71 -16.87 -26.82
C PRO A 377 0.49 -17.83 -26.63
N SER A 378 1.70 -17.29 -26.56
CA SER A 378 2.94 -18.06 -26.32
C SER A 378 3.20 -18.32 -24.84
N ILE A 379 2.45 -17.70 -23.94
CA ILE A 379 2.67 -17.78 -22.48
C ILE A 379 1.68 -18.74 -21.84
N VAL A 380 2.18 -19.64 -21.00
CA VAL A 380 1.36 -20.57 -20.25
C VAL A 380 0.66 -19.84 -19.11
N ASP A 381 -0.66 -19.96 -19.05
CA ASP A 381 -1.46 -19.51 -17.91
C ASP A 381 -1.25 -20.45 -16.70
N PHE A 382 -0.89 -19.85 -15.58
CA PHE A 382 -0.71 -20.57 -14.30
C PHE A 382 -1.92 -20.34 -13.40
N GLN A 383 -2.86 -21.24 -13.44
CA GLN A 383 -4.16 -21.16 -12.73
C GLN A 383 -4.07 -20.89 -11.21
N TYR A 384 -2.91 -21.02 -10.57
CA TYR A 384 -2.73 -20.67 -9.17
C TYR A 384 -2.48 -19.17 -8.96
N CYS A 385 -2.29 -18.40 -10.04
CA CYS A 385 -2.19 -16.95 -9.99
C CYS A 385 -3.56 -16.30 -9.79
N GLY A 386 -4.64 -16.94 -10.28
CA GLY A 386 -6.01 -16.52 -10.01
C GLY A 386 -6.48 -17.01 -8.64
N ARG A 387 -6.76 -16.07 -7.71
CA ARG A 387 -7.01 -16.37 -6.30
C ARG A 387 -8.25 -15.65 -5.79
N HIS A 388 -8.96 -16.35 -4.91
CA HIS A 388 -10.01 -15.80 -4.08
C HIS A 388 -9.59 -15.98 -2.63
N ARG A 389 -9.73 -14.95 -1.79
CA ARG A 389 -9.51 -15.04 -0.34
C ARG A 389 -10.71 -14.49 0.41
N VAL A 390 -11.10 -15.18 1.47
CA VAL A 390 -12.12 -14.74 2.41
C VAL A 390 -11.48 -14.58 3.77
N ALA A 391 -11.79 -13.49 4.45
CA ALA A 391 -11.38 -13.27 5.83
C ALA A 391 -12.57 -12.81 6.68
N VAL A 392 -12.55 -13.20 7.94
CA VAL A 392 -13.47 -12.73 8.96
C VAL A 392 -12.69 -12.41 10.23
N GLY A 393 -13.09 -11.38 10.95
CA GLY A 393 -12.33 -11.00 12.12
C GLY A 393 -12.97 -9.92 12.96
N MET A 394 -12.17 -9.42 13.91
CA MET A 394 -12.58 -8.40 14.87
C MET A 394 -11.47 -7.39 15.11
N ASN A 395 -11.84 -6.12 15.28
CA ASN A 395 -10.95 -5.03 15.63
C ASN A 395 -11.48 -4.27 16.83
N TYR A 396 -10.68 -4.16 17.88
CA TYR A 396 -10.98 -3.39 19.08
C TYR A 396 -10.10 -2.14 19.15
N TYR A 397 -10.73 -0.99 19.19
CA TYR A 397 -10.10 0.32 19.37
C TYR A 397 -10.37 0.79 20.81
N PRO A 398 -9.44 0.60 21.77
CA PRO A 398 -9.55 1.19 23.10
C PRO A 398 -9.48 2.72 23.05
N ILE A 399 -8.70 3.25 22.12
CA ILE A 399 -8.61 4.66 21.74
C ILE A 399 -8.48 4.76 20.21
N LYS A 400 -8.64 5.95 19.64
CA LYS A 400 -8.67 6.14 18.17
C LYS A 400 -7.41 5.71 17.43
N ASP A 401 -6.24 5.80 18.09
CA ASP A 401 -4.93 5.61 17.47
C ASP A 401 -4.34 4.21 17.70
N ILE A 402 -4.99 3.36 18.51
CA ILE A 402 -4.55 1.99 18.82
C ILE A 402 -5.65 1.01 18.46
N VAL A 403 -5.29 -0.07 17.76
CA VAL A 403 -6.20 -1.16 17.43
C VAL A 403 -5.60 -2.52 17.77
N LEU A 404 -6.41 -3.38 18.37
CA LEU A 404 -6.16 -4.81 18.55
C LEU A 404 -6.96 -5.56 17.48
N LYS A 405 -6.30 -6.39 16.70
CA LYS A 405 -6.88 -7.08 15.53
C LYS A 405 -6.83 -8.59 15.71
N GLY A 406 -7.85 -9.28 15.21
CA GLY A 406 -7.87 -10.73 15.09
C GLY A 406 -8.56 -11.13 13.80
N GLU A 407 -7.96 -12.04 13.03
CA GLU A 407 -8.43 -12.46 11.72
C GLU A 407 -8.24 -13.96 11.52
N TYR A 408 -9.24 -14.60 10.95
CA TYR A 408 -9.09 -15.88 10.27
C TYR A 408 -9.29 -15.67 8.77
N SER A 409 -8.36 -16.15 7.96
CA SER A 409 -8.44 -16.05 6.51
C SER A 409 -8.18 -17.38 5.83
N ILE A 410 -8.78 -17.55 4.65
CA ILE A 410 -8.66 -18.75 3.82
C ILE A 410 -8.78 -18.39 2.35
N GLY A 411 -7.89 -18.93 1.53
CA GLY A 411 -8.00 -18.88 0.08
C GLY A 411 -9.01 -19.90 -0.43
N LEU A 412 -9.64 -19.61 -1.57
CA LEU A 412 -10.53 -20.53 -2.27
C LEU A 412 -9.88 -20.90 -3.61
N LEU A 413 -8.91 -21.81 -3.55
CA LEU A 413 -8.20 -22.33 -4.71
C LEU A 413 -8.78 -23.68 -5.18
N LYS A 414 -8.46 -24.09 -6.40
CA LYS A 414 -8.82 -25.43 -6.88
C LYS A 414 -8.25 -26.49 -5.94
N SER A 415 -8.94 -27.62 -5.78
CA SER A 415 -8.64 -28.67 -4.79
C SER A 415 -7.21 -29.24 -4.85
N ARG A 416 -6.52 -29.07 -5.96
CA ARG A 416 -5.11 -29.49 -6.10
C ARG A 416 -4.12 -28.54 -5.41
N TYR A 417 -4.54 -27.33 -5.02
CA TYR A 417 -3.72 -26.32 -4.36
C TYR A 417 -4.08 -26.18 -2.88
N ASN A 418 -3.15 -25.70 -2.08
CA ASN A 418 -3.41 -25.39 -0.70
C ASN A 418 -4.21 -24.09 -0.59
N ASN A 419 -5.27 -24.09 0.24
CA ASN A 419 -6.10 -22.92 0.48
C ASN A 419 -5.50 -21.92 1.47
N GLU A 420 -4.30 -22.15 1.97
CA GLU A 420 -3.53 -21.23 2.81
C GLU A 420 -4.32 -20.66 4.02
N PRO A 421 -4.97 -21.52 4.83
CA PRO A 421 -5.72 -21.04 5.99
C PRO A 421 -4.76 -20.48 7.05
N SER A 422 -5.11 -19.32 7.63
CA SER A 422 -4.32 -18.68 8.67
C SER A 422 -5.18 -18.07 9.76
N LEU A 423 -4.63 -18.02 10.98
CA LEU A 423 -5.18 -17.31 12.12
C LEU A 423 -4.14 -16.29 12.58
N SER A 424 -4.49 -15.01 12.56
CA SER A 424 -3.59 -13.93 12.89
C SER A 424 -4.15 -13.02 13.95
N PHE A 425 -3.25 -12.47 14.79
CA PHE A 425 -3.55 -11.47 15.80
C PHE A 425 -2.51 -10.36 15.70
N GLY A 426 -2.93 -9.12 15.94
CA GLY A 426 -2.03 -8.00 15.88
C GLY A 426 -2.43 -6.86 16.79
N VAL A 427 -1.46 -6.03 17.14
CA VAL A 427 -1.66 -4.71 17.70
C VAL A 427 -1.05 -3.70 16.75
N ALA A 428 -1.77 -2.64 16.47
CA ALA A 428 -1.28 -1.58 15.61
C ALA A 428 -1.55 -0.20 16.22
N TYR A 429 -0.67 0.71 15.88
CA TYR A 429 -0.75 2.13 16.20
C TYR A 429 -0.57 2.96 14.93
N ALA A 430 -1.32 4.04 14.80
CA ALA A 430 -1.08 5.08 13.80
C ALA A 430 -1.52 6.45 14.32
N GLY A 431 -0.62 7.43 14.27
CA GLY A 431 -0.96 8.77 14.74
C GLY A 431 0.17 9.78 14.68
N LEU A 432 -0.20 11.04 14.95
CA LEU A 432 0.73 12.15 15.08
C LEU A 432 0.89 12.52 16.56
N PHE A 433 2.12 12.76 16.97
CA PHE A 433 2.42 13.31 18.29
C PHE A 433 2.27 14.83 18.25
N ASN A 434 1.48 15.39 19.15
CA ASN A 434 1.39 16.84 19.34
C ASN A 434 2.51 17.25 20.30
N LEU A 435 3.47 18.03 19.81
CA LEU A 435 4.56 18.64 20.59
C LEU A 435 4.20 20.04 21.07
#